data_de6853b021daab58288d83587baa4b38
#
_entry.id   de6853b021daab58288d83587baa4b38
#
_cell.length_a   1.000
_cell.length_b   1.000
_cell.length_c   1.000
_cell.angle_alpha   90.00
_cell.angle_beta   90.00
_cell.angle_gamma   90.00
#
_symmetry.space_group_name_H-M   'P 1'
#
loop_
_entity.id
_entity.type
_entity.pdbx_description
1 polymer ?
#
loop_
_entity_poly.entity_id
_entity_poly.type
_entity_poly.pdbx_seq_one_letter_code
_entity_poly.pdbx_strand_id
1 'polypeptide(L)'
;MKSGSIIEEVTAREVLDSRGNPTVEACVKLSDGSVGYGISPSGASTGIYEALELRDNDKKRYMGKGVLNAVKNVNTVINDTLKGMESGDIYAIDAAMIKADGTKDKSKLGANAILAVSIAASHAAAASLKLPLYRLFGGIAADTMPVPMMNILNGGAHADNTLDVQEFMIMPVGAGNFREGLRMCAEVFHTLKSILKKDGYSTAVGDEGGFAPDLVSDEEALSYIVNAIEKAGYIPGKDFALAIDAAASEWKGSVCGEYELPKSKNTFTSEELVIHWEQIVDRYPVISIEDALDEEDWEGWKMLTNRLAHKCQLVGDDLFVTNTERLKKGIESGCANAILIKLNQIGTVSETIEAVKMAHKAGYKAIISHRSGETEDTTIADLAVGLNAGQIKCGAPSRSERVAKYNRLLRIEDEINGKYG
;
A
#
# COMPACT_ATOMS: atom_id res chain seq x y z
N MET A 1 -14.95 34.80 -8.44
CA MET A 1 -14.50 33.60 -7.69
C MET A 1 -13.69 34.13 -6.52
N LYS A 2 -13.93 33.69 -5.28
CA LYS A 2 -12.99 33.97 -4.19
C LYS A 2 -11.66 33.35 -4.62
N SER A 3 -10.55 34.14 -4.57
CA SER A 3 -9.20 33.58 -4.74
C SER A 3 -9.07 32.42 -3.78
N GLY A 4 -8.55 31.26 -4.22
CA GLY A 4 -8.29 30.13 -3.35
C GLY A 4 -7.44 30.57 -2.16
N SER A 5 -7.53 29.85 -1.07
CA SER A 5 -6.69 30.11 0.10
C SER A 5 -5.22 29.83 -0.25
N ILE A 6 -4.31 30.69 0.18
CA ILE A 6 -2.88 30.57 -0.11
C ILE A 6 -2.11 29.93 1.06
N ILE A 7 -1.01 29.28 0.76
CA ILE A 7 -0.08 28.70 1.75
C ILE A 7 0.66 29.85 2.45
N GLU A 8 0.47 29.98 3.77
CA GLU A 8 1.19 30.94 4.60
C GLU A 8 2.48 30.35 5.16
N GLU A 9 2.42 29.09 5.59
CA GLU A 9 3.53 28.43 6.28
C GLU A 9 3.49 26.91 6.08
N VAL A 10 4.67 26.32 5.91
CA VAL A 10 4.88 24.87 5.91
C VAL A 10 5.91 24.54 6.96
N THR A 11 5.56 23.68 7.91
CA THR A 11 6.45 23.19 8.97
C THR A 11 6.45 21.69 9.04
N ALA A 12 7.50 21.12 9.62
CA ALA A 12 7.59 19.67 9.86
C ALA A 12 8.27 19.37 11.18
N ARG A 13 8.02 18.13 11.64
CA ARG A 13 8.68 17.53 12.80
C ARG A 13 8.97 16.06 12.54
N GLU A 14 9.86 15.51 13.36
CA GLU A 14 10.10 14.08 13.44
C GLU A 14 9.04 13.45 14.36
N VAL A 15 8.38 12.39 13.89
CA VAL A 15 7.44 11.56 14.67
C VAL A 15 7.83 10.09 14.55
N LEU A 16 7.18 9.18 15.28
CA LEU A 16 7.47 7.74 15.20
C LEU A 16 6.44 7.01 14.35
N ASP A 17 6.91 6.06 13.55
CA ASP A 17 6.08 5.09 12.86
C ASP A 17 5.67 3.91 13.78
N SER A 18 4.88 2.98 13.28
CA SER A 18 4.37 1.80 14.00
C SER A 18 5.45 0.82 14.45
N ARG A 19 6.69 0.96 13.94
CA ARG A 19 7.87 0.18 14.32
C ARG A 19 8.79 0.93 15.29
N GLY A 20 8.41 2.17 15.71
CA GLY A 20 9.22 3.02 16.55
C GLY A 20 10.41 3.67 15.81
N ASN A 21 10.42 3.66 14.47
CA ASN A 21 11.40 4.40 13.69
C ASN A 21 10.89 5.82 13.42
N PRO A 22 11.80 6.83 13.36
CA PRO A 22 11.40 8.18 13.04
C PRO A 22 10.95 8.32 11.58
N THR A 23 9.93 9.16 11.38
CA THR A 23 9.46 9.60 10.07
C THR A 23 9.06 11.08 10.11
N VAL A 24 8.64 11.65 8.96
CA VAL A 24 8.34 13.07 8.80
C VAL A 24 6.84 13.29 8.89
N GLU A 25 6.41 14.15 9.82
CA GLU A 25 5.09 14.80 9.81
C GLU A 25 5.25 16.22 9.33
N ALA A 26 4.45 16.65 8.34
CA ALA A 26 4.35 18.01 7.88
C ALA A 26 3.01 18.65 8.27
N CYS A 27 3.03 19.97 8.40
CA CYS A 27 1.87 20.80 8.64
C CYS A 27 1.85 21.94 7.62
N VAL A 28 0.73 22.12 6.92
CA VAL A 28 0.50 23.23 6.00
C VAL A 28 -0.61 24.11 6.58
N LYS A 29 -0.29 25.41 6.76
CA LYS A 29 -1.23 26.43 7.23
C LYS A 29 -1.58 27.38 6.08
N LEU A 30 -2.87 27.65 5.93
CA LEU A 30 -3.42 28.52 4.90
C LEU A 30 -3.86 29.88 5.44
N SER A 31 -3.97 30.86 4.55
CA SER A 31 -4.35 32.26 4.86
C SER A 31 -5.77 32.43 5.43
N ASP A 32 -6.66 31.44 5.23
CA ASP A 32 -7.99 31.42 5.84
C ASP A 32 -8.02 30.74 7.21
N GLY A 33 -6.86 30.32 7.74
CA GLY A 33 -6.70 29.64 9.01
C GLY A 33 -6.86 28.12 8.92
N SER A 34 -7.16 27.56 7.75
CA SER A 34 -7.22 26.09 7.56
C SER A 34 -5.82 25.49 7.73
N VAL A 35 -5.78 24.28 8.31
CA VAL A 35 -4.54 23.54 8.57
C VAL A 35 -4.70 22.11 8.11
N GLY A 36 -3.66 21.56 7.48
CA GLY A 36 -3.57 20.16 7.12
C GLY A 36 -2.30 19.53 7.67
N TYR A 37 -2.39 18.26 8.05
CA TYR A 37 -1.25 17.44 8.47
C TYR A 37 -1.08 16.29 7.50
N GLY A 38 0.16 15.81 7.33
CA GLY A 38 0.48 14.65 6.51
C GLY A 38 1.70 13.95 7.05
N ILE A 39 1.68 12.63 7.11
CA ILE A 39 2.79 11.82 7.61
C ILE A 39 3.22 10.85 6.51
N SER A 40 4.52 10.77 6.26
CA SER A 40 5.08 9.84 5.29
C SER A 40 5.25 8.46 5.92
N PRO A 41 4.66 7.37 5.37
CA PRO A 41 4.94 6.01 5.81
C PRO A 41 6.33 5.55 5.34
N SER A 42 6.83 4.42 5.89
CA SER A 42 8.16 3.87 5.58
C SER A 42 8.08 2.37 5.29
N GLY A 43 8.77 1.89 4.25
CA GLY A 43 8.89 0.47 3.94
C GLY A 43 9.85 -0.29 4.87
N ALA A 44 9.73 -1.61 4.94
CA ALA A 44 10.75 -2.50 5.53
C ALA A 44 11.79 -2.87 4.46
N SER A 45 11.33 -3.30 3.30
CA SER A 45 12.10 -3.44 2.06
C SER A 45 11.81 -2.24 1.16
N THR A 46 12.79 -1.81 0.38
CA THR A 46 12.63 -0.74 -0.62
C THR A 46 13.09 -1.28 -1.97
N GLY A 47 12.22 -1.25 -2.98
CA GLY A 47 12.58 -1.55 -4.34
C GLY A 47 13.66 -0.59 -4.84
N ILE A 48 14.56 -1.06 -5.71
CA ILE A 48 15.70 -0.28 -6.21
C ILE A 48 15.28 0.95 -7.03
N TYR A 49 14.05 1.00 -7.45
CA TYR A 49 13.47 2.10 -8.27
C TYR A 49 12.56 3.04 -7.46
N GLU A 50 12.40 2.83 -6.15
CA GLU A 50 11.63 3.74 -5.30
C GLU A 50 12.31 5.10 -5.16
N ALA A 51 11.50 6.15 -4.95
CA ALA A 51 12.00 7.45 -4.56
C ALA A 51 12.70 7.40 -3.19
N LEU A 52 13.78 8.17 -3.02
CA LEU A 52 14.68 8.04 -1.88
C LEU A 52 14.08 8.61 -0.59
N GLU A 53 13.92 7.78 0.41
CA GLU A 53 13.63 8.19 1.77
C GLU A 53 14.90 8.76 2.43
N LEU A 54 14.93 10.07 2.68
CA LEU A 54 16.12 10.73 3.22
C LEU A 54 16.29 10.43 4.71
N ARG A 55 17.38 9.74 5.06
CA ARG A 55 17.80 9.42 6.43
C ARG A 55 19.07 10.18 6.80
N ASP A 56 19.22 10.50 8.11
CA ASP A 56 20.36 11.28 8.61
C ASP A 56 21.68 10.51 8.61
N ASN A 57 21.62 9.16 8.68
CA ASN A 57 22.78 8.27 8.79
C ASN A 57 23.66 8.50 10.03
N ASP A 58 23.19 9.30 11.01
CA ASP A 58 23.87 9.47 12.30
C ASP A 58 23.57 8.29 13.24
N LYS A 59 24.51 7.37 13.33
CA LYS A 59 24.38 6.17 14.17
C LYS A 59 24.13 6.44 15.66
N LYS A 60 24.41 7.66 16.14
CA LYS A 60 24.14 8.08 17.52
C LYS A 60 22.67 8.45 17.77
N ARG A 61 21.90 8.68 16.71
CA ARG A 61 20.45 8.95 16.77
C ARG A 61 19.68 7.89 16.00
N TYR A 62 18.73 7.22 16.65
CA TYR A 62 17.88 6.20 16.03
C TYR A 62 18.64 5.21 15.15
N MET A 63 19.89 4.86 15.56
CA MET A 63 20.75 3.92 14.81
C MET A 63 20.98 4.31 13.33
N GLY A 64 20.97 5.61 13.04
CA GLY A 64 21.14 6.15 11.68
C GLY A 64 19.83 6.46 10.95
N LYS A 65 18.69 6.07 11.52
CA LYS A 65 17.36 6.22 10.87
C LYS A 65 16.70 7.58 11.10
N GLY A 66 17.35 8.57 11.76
CA GLY A 66 16.83 9.92 11.97
C GLY A 66 16.42 10.60 10.68
N VAL A 67 15.51 11.59 10.75
CA VAL A 67 14.97 12.33 9.59
C VAL A 67 15.07 13.85 9.74
N LEU A 68 15.97 14.34 10.60
CA LEU A 68 16.12 15.78 10.85
C LEU A 68 16.55 16.57 9.61
N ASN A 69 17.32 15.95 8.70
CA ASN A 69 17.68 16.58 7.42
C ASN A 69 16.43 16.79 6.54
N ALA A 70 15.56 15.79 6.45
CA ALA A 70 14.29 15.90 5.74
C ALA A 70 13.37 16.96 6.39
N VAL A 71 13.25 16.95 7.72
CA VAL A 71 12.52 17.99 8.50
C VAL A 71 13.08 19.39 8.22
N LYS A 72 14.41 19.55 8.23
CA LYS A 72 15.07 20.82 7.90
C LYS A 72 14.72 21.28 6.48
N ASN A 73 14.74 20.37 5.51
CA ASN A 73 14.38 20.69 4.11
C ASN A 73 12.94 21.19 4.00
N VAL A 74 12.00 20.63 4.76
CA VAL A 74 10.61 21.13 4.82
C VAL A 74 10.57 22.53 5.43
N ASN A 75 11.19 22.72 6.59
CA ASN A 75 11.12 23.98 7.34
C ASN A 75 11.89 25.15 6.66
N THR A 76 12.65 24.86 5.61
CA THR A 76 13.42 25.88 4.87
C THR A 76 13.04 25.87 3.38
N VAL A 77 13.68 25.05 2.58
CA VAL A 77 13.56 25.06 1.11
C VAL A 77 12.11 24.86 0.65
N ILE A 78 11.39 23.86 1.20
CA ILE A 78 10.02 23.58 0.78
C ILE A 78 9.08 24.70 1.24
N ASN A 79 9.19 25.17 2.49
CA ASN A 79 8.41 26.30 2.99
C ASN A 79 8.59 27.56 2.11
N ASP A 80 9.85 27.92 1.79
CA ASP A 80 10.13 29.10 0.95
C ASP A 80 9.61 28.92 -0.48
N THR A 81 9.64 27.71 -1.00
CA THR A 81 9.14 27.37 -2.35
C THR A 81 7.63 27.49 -2.45
N LEU A 82 6.90 27.04 -1.42
CA LEU A 82 5.43 26.94 -1.48
C LEU A 82 4.69 28.15 -0.94
N LYS A 83 5.35 29.00 -0.15
CA LYS A 83 4.74 30.19 0.42
C LYS A 83 4.14 31.11 -0.64
N GLY A 84 2.85 31.43 -0.49
CA GLY A 84 2.10 32.26 -1.44
C GLY A 84 1.46 31.50 -2.59
N MET A 85 1.65 30.17 -2.72
CA MET A 85 0.97 29.35 -3.72
C MET A 85 -0.48 29.09 -3.33
N GLU A 86 -1.36 28.88 -4.32
CA GLU A 86 -2.75 28.49 -4.11
C GLU A 86 -2.84 27.04 -3.63
N SER A 87 -3.56 26.79 -2.53
CA SER A 87 -3.67 25.47 -1.90
C SER A 87 -4.48 24.47 -2.72
N GLY A 88 -5.38 24.93 -3.59
CA GLY A 88 -6.26 24.07 -4.39
C GLY A 88 -5.57 23.37 -5.58
N ASP A 89 -4.38 23.83 -5.97
CA ASP A 89 -3.63 23.25 -7.10
C ASP A 89 -2.52 22.33 -6.60
N ILE A 90 -2.90 21.11 -6.20
CA ILE A 90 -1.97 20.10 -5.70
C ILE A 90 -0.92 19.74 -6.76
N TYR A 91 -1.28 19.75 -8.04
CA TYR A 91 -0.32 19.47 -9.13
C TYR A 91 0.77 20.55 -9.20
N ALA A 92 0.41 21.84 -9.07
CA ALA A 92 1.39 22.92 -9.05
C ALA A 92 2.28 22.87 -7.79
N ILE A 93 1.72 22.54 -6.63
CA ILE A 93 2.45 22.39 -5.37
C ILE A 93 3.49 21.27 -5.49
N ASP A 94 3.09 20.07 -5.93
CA ASP A 94 3.98 18.93 -6.11
C ASP A 94 5.05 19.22 -7.16
N ALA A 95 4.67 19.81 -8.31
CA ALA A 95 5.62 20.20 -9.35
C ALA A 95 6.67 21.21 -8.85
N ALA A 96 6.28 22.17 -7.98
CA ALA A 96 7.21 23.11 -7.38
C ALA A 96 8.22 22.41 -6.46
N MET A 97 7.79 21.45 -5.65
CA MET A 97 8.68 20.66 -4.77
C MET A 97 9.62 19.77 -5.59
N ILE A 98 9.11 19.07 -6.61
CA ILE A 98 9.92 18.23 -7.52
C ILE A 98 11.00 19.10 -8.22
N LYS A 99 10.62 20.26 -8.70
CA LYS A 99 11.57 21.21 -9.32
C LYS A 99 12.62 21.72 -8.34
N ALA A 100 12.27 21.99 -7.09
CA ALA A 100 13.20 22.43 -6.05
C ALA A 100 14.18 21.31 -5.65
N ASP A 101 13.73 20.05 -5.66
CA ASP A 101 14.58 18.87 -5.49
C ASP A 101 15.54 18.74 -6.68
N GLY A 102 15.04 18.67 -7.89
CA GLY A 102 15.80 18.61 -9.14
C GLY A 102 16.51 17.29 -9.41
N THR A 103 16.32 16.25 -8.59
CA THR A 103 16.84 14.89 -8.83
C THR A 103 15.73 13.97 -9.30
N LYS A 104 16.09 12.87 -9.99
CA LYS A 104 15.09 11.90 -10.51
C LYS A 104 14.38 11.15 -9.37
N ASP A 105 15.11 10.82 -8.31
CA ASP A 105 14.69 10.00 -7.17
C ASP A 105 14.32 10.81 -5.92
N LYS A 106 14.22 12.14 -6.03
CA LYS A 106 13.94 13.06 -4.91
C LYS A 106 14.98 13.00 -3.77
N SER A 107 16.23 12.63 -4.10
CA SER A 107 17.29 12.40 -3.11
C SER A 107 17.82 13.65 -2.42
N LYS A 108 17.61 14.86 -3.00
CA LYS A 108 18.13 16.11 -2.42
C LYS A 108 17.28 16.60 -1.26
N LEU A 109 15.97 16.66 -1.40
CA LEU A 109 15.04 17.07 -0.35
C LEU A 109 14.54 15.90 0.49
N GLY A 110 14.43 14.73 -0.12
CA GLY A 110 13.88 13.51 0.43
C GLY A 110 12.42 13.27 0.01
N ALA A 111 12.14 12.08 -0.53
CA ALA A 111 10.77 11.70 -0.90
C ALA A 111 9.82 11.72 0.32
N ASN A 112 10.31 11.37 1.50
CA ASN A 112 9.56 11.45 2.76
C ASN A 112 9.18 12.90 3.13
N ALA A 113 10.08 13.87 2.93
CA ALA A 113 9.80 15.30 3.14
C ALA A 113 8.73 15.80 2.15
N ILE A 114 8.93 15.51 0.86
CA ILE A 114 8.04 15.94 -0.22
C ILE A 114 6.65 15.33 -0.04
N LEU A 115 6.55 14.02 0.23
CA LEU A 115 5.27 13.34 0.41
C LEU A 115 4.50 13.85 1.63
N ALA A 116 5.16 14.00 2.78
CA ALA A 116 4.50 14.51 3.97
C ALA A 116 3.84 15.88 3.70
N VAL A 117 4.53 16.77 2.96
CA VAL A 117 3.99 18.09 2.57
C VAL A 117 2.87 17.96 1.53
N SER A 118 3.00 17.09 0.53
CA SER A 118 1.97 16.86 -0.49
C SER A 118 0.65 16.38 0.14
N ILE A 119 0.73 15.46 1.10
CA ILE A 119 -0.42 14.99 1.90
C ILE A 119 -0.98 16.15 2.74
N ALA A 120 -0.14 16.86 3.49
CA ALA A 120 -0.57 17.98 4.33
C ALA A 120 -1.26 19.09 3.53
N ALA A 121 -0.73 19.43 2.35
CA ALA A 121 -1.34 20.41 1.45
C ALA A 121 -2.72 19.95 0.96
N SER A 122 -2.88 18.66 0.63
CA SER A 122 -4.16 18.07 0.25
C SER A 122 -5.20 18.17 1.39
N HIS A 123 -4.80 17.86 2.62
CA HIS A 123 -5.67 18.01 3.80
C HIS A 123 -6.03 19.47 4.07
N ALA A 124 -5.06 20.41 3.96
CA ALA A 124 -5.31 21.84 4.14
C ALA A 124 -6.29 22.38 3.08
N ALA A 125 -6.10 22.00 1.81
CA ALA A 125 -7.01 22.36 0.72
C ALA A 125 -8.43 21.80 0.95
N ALA A 126 -8.57 20.55 1.35
CA ALA A 126 -9.86 19.94 1.67
C ALA A 126 -10.56 20.68 2.81
N ALA A 127 -9.83 21.02 3.88
CA ALA A 127 -10.35 21.79 5.01
C ALA A 127 -10.82 23.19 4.59
N SER A 128 -10.02 23.92 3.79
CA SER A 128 -10.36 25.25 3.26
C SER A 128 -11.62 25.22 2.39
N LEU A 129 -11.77 24.19 1.56
CA LEU A 129 -12.94 23.98 0.71
C LEU A 129 -14.14 23.39 1.44
N LYS A 130 -13.96 22.97 2.71
CA LYS A 130 -14.97 22.28 3.52
C LYS A 130 -15.46 20.98 2.84
N LEU A 131 -14.56 20.28 2.20
CA LEU A 131 -14.79 18.98 1.56
C LEU A 131 -14.10 17.86 2.32
N PRO A 132 -14.68 16.67 2.40
CA PRO A 132 -13.92 15.49 2.78
C PRO A 132 -12.77 15.24 1.78
N LEU A 133 -11.65 14.68 2.24
CA LEU A 133 -10.46 14.52 1.40
C LEU A 133 -10.73 13.64 0.17
N TYR A 134 -11.50 12.55 0.30
CA TYR A 134 -11.85 11.72 -0.85
C TYR A 134 -12.64 12.49 -1.94
N ARG A 135 -13.44 13.51 -1.54
CA ARG A 135 -14.14 14.40 -2.48
C ARG A 135 -13.21 15.41 -3.15
N LEU A 136 -12.14 15.81 -2.46
CA LEU A 136 -11.10 16.64 -3.10
C LEU A 136 -10.42 15.86 -4.23
N PHE A 137 -10.11 14.58 -4.02
CA PHE A 137 -9.43 13.74 -5.00
C PHE A 137 -10.32 13.33 -6.19
N GLY A 138 -11.57 12.94 -5.96
CA GLY A 138 -12.42 12.35 -7.00
C GLY A 138 -13.69 13.12 -7.34
N GLY A 139 -13.93 14.25 -6.67
CA GLY A 139 -15.14 15.06 -6.91
C GLY A 139 -16.42 14.30 -6.60
N ILE A 140 -17.46 14.57 -7.41
CA ILE A 140 -18.78 13.95 -7.27
C ILE A 140 -18.77 12.45 -7.61
N ALA A 141 -17.79 11.98 -8.38
CA ALA A 141 -17.68 10.60 -8.82
C ALA A 141 -17.00 9.68 -7.79
N ALA A 142 -16.49 10.21 -6.67
CA ALA A 142 -15.85 9.43 -5.61
C ALA A 142 -16.90 8.73 -4.73
N ASP A 143 -17.39 7.57 -5.14
CA ASP A 143 -18.50 6.85 -4.50
C ASP A 143 -18.28 5.33 -4.38
N THR A 144 -17.16 4.81 -4.87
CA THR A 144 -16.87 3.39 -4.87
C THR A 144 -16.06 3.00 -3.63
N MET A 145 -16.68 2.21 -2.73
CA MET A 145 -15.98 1.65 -1.56
C MET A 145 -15.04 0.53 -2.00
N PRO A 146 -13.78 0.51 -1.50
CA PRO A 146 -12.83 -0.53 -1.88
C PRO A 146 -13.11 -1.86 -1.16
N VAL A 147 -12.88 -2.97 -1.85
CA VAL A 147 -12.79 -4.30 -1.22
C VAL A 147 -11.47 -4.39 -0.45
N PRO A 148 -11.47 -4.69 0.86
CA PRO A 148 -10.24 -4.84 1.61
C PRO A 148 -9.54 -6.16 1.28
N MET A 149 -8.22 -6.10 1.09
CA MET A 149 -7.29 -7.23 1.05
C MET A 149 -6.57 -7.27 2.39
N MET A 150 -7.03 -8.14 3.30
CA MET A 150 -6.54 -8.14 4.68
C MET A 150 -5.49 -9.22 4.89
N ASN A 151 -4.24 -8.81 5.13
CA ASN A 151 -3.14 -9.71 5.46
C ASN A 151 -3.33 -10.29 6.86
N ILE A 152 -3.75 -11.55 6.97
CA ILE A 152 -4.04 -12.22 8.25
C ILE A 152 -2.99 -13.24 8.66
N LEU A 153 -2.07 -13.63 7.76
CA LEU A 153 -0.96 -14.53 8.03
C LEU A 153 0.26 -14.10 7.24
N ASN A 154 1.41 -14.02 7.92
CA ASN A 154 2.68 -13.51 7.39
C ASN A 154 3.73 -14.59 7.29
N GLY A 155 4.58 -14.46 6.28
CA GLY A 155 5.82 -15.20 6.10
C GLY A 155 6.90 -14.31 5.45
N GLY A 156 7.78 -14.89 4.66
CA GLY A 156 8.83 -14.18 3.93
C GLY A 156 9.67 -13.26 4.82
N ALA A 157 9.92 -12.05 4.34
CA ALA A 157 10.64 -11.00 5.08
C ALA A 157 9.80 -10.37 6.22
N HIS A 158 8.48 -10.58 6.23
CA HIS A 158 7.56 -10.03 7.24
C HIS A 158 7.44 -10.89 8.51
N ALA A 159 8.04 -12.09 8.53
CA ALA A 159 8.02 -12.99 9.68
C ALA A 159 9.29 -13.84 9.78
N ASP A 160 9.79 -14.02 11.00
CA ASP A 160 10.87 -14.97 11.30
C ASP A 160 10.26 -16.36 11.53
N ASN A 161 9.75 -16.97 10.45
CA ASN A 161 9.13 -18.29 10.42
C ASN A 161 9.55 -19.07 9.16
N THR A 162 8.90 -20.20 8.89
CA THR A 162 9.25 -21.16 7.84
C THR A 162 8.63 -20.91 6.47
N LEU A 163 7.73 -19.92 6.35
CA LEU A 163 6.97 -19.63 5.12
C LEU A 163 7.79 -18.74 4.17
N ASP A 164 7.82 -19.08 2.88
CA ASP A 164 8.50 -18.30 1.85
C ASP A 164 7.64 -17.13 1.34
N VAL A 165 6.35 -17.36 1.15
CA VAL A 165 5.36 -16.33 0.75
C VAL A 165 5.22 -15.28 1.85
N GLN A 166 5.25 -14.00 1.47
CA GLN A 166 5.31 -12.88 2.41
C GLN A 166 3.99 -12.59 3.09
N GLU A 167 2.86 -12.62 2.34
CA GLU A 167 1.54 -12.29 2.86
C GLU A 167 0.46 -13.21 2.30
N PHE A 168 -0.43 -13.62 3.21
CA PHE A 168 -1.65 -14.35 2.86
C PHE A 168 -2.86 -13.52 3.29
N MET A 169 -3.65 -13.11 2.30
CA MET A 169 -4.74 -12.16 2.48
C MET A 169 -6.10 -12.80 2.24
N ILE A 170 -7.11 -12.31 2.95
CA ILE A 170 -8.52 -12.60 2.70
C ILE A 170 -9.21 -11.39 2.07
N MET A 171 -10.15 -11.66 1.16
CA MET A 171 -10.98 -10.68 0.47
C MET A 171 -12.46 -11.05 0.63
N PRO A 172 -13.31 -10.23 1.29
CA PRO A 172 -14.73 -10.53 1.53
C PRO A 172 -15.57 -10.22 0.28
N VAL A 173 -15.36 -10.97 -0.80
CA VAL A 173 -15.97 -10.71 -2.13
C VAL A 173 -17.49 -10.92 -2.17
N GLY A 174 -18.04 -11.68 -1.20
CA GLY A 174 -19.48 -11.88 -1.05
C GLY A 174 -20.19 -10.83 -0.20
N ALA A 175 -19.45 -9.85 0.36
CA ALA A 175 -20.04 -8.82 1.22
C ALA A 175 -20.88 -7.81 0.40
N GLY A 176 -22.05 -7.45 0.92
CA GLY A 176 -22.92 -6.47 0.26
C GLY A 176 -22.50 -5.01 0.42
N ASN A 177 -21.61 -4.70 1.36
CA ASN A 177 -21.06 -3.38 1.63
C ASN A 177 -19.77 -3.49 2.45
N PHE A 178 -19.06 -2.36 2.63
CA PHE A 178 -17.77 -2.35 3.31
C PHE A 178 -17.88 -2.75 4.80
N ARG A 179 -18.88 -2.25 5.50
CA ARG A 179 -19.12 -2.57 6.93
C ARG A 179 -19.31 -4.07 7.14
N GLU A 180 -20.08 -4.71 6.28
CA GLU A 180 -20.31 -6.15 6.33
C GLU A 180 -19.00 -6.90 6.03
N GLY A 181 -18.25 -6.49 5.00
CA GLY A 181 -16.96 -7.07 4.67
C GLY A 181 -15.95 -6.99 5.82
N LEU A 182 -15.88 -5.83 6.50
CA LEU A 182 -15.00 -5.65 7.66
C LEU A 182 -15.39 -6.57 8.82
N ARG A 183 -16.70 -6.71 9.12
CA ARG A 183 -17.19 -7.64 10.13
C ARG A 183 -16.80 -9.08 9.81
N MET A 184 -17.09 -9.52 8.59
CA MET A 184 -16.75 -10.87 8.10
C MET A 184 -15.25 -11.14 8.23
N CYS A 185 -14.39 -10.23 7.84
CA CYS A 185 -12.94 -10.35 7.99
C CYS A 185 -12.49 -10.49 9.44
N ALA A 186 -13.07 -9.70 10.36
CA ALA A 186 -12.75 -9.77 11.77
C ALA A 186 -13.15 -11.14 12.37
N GLU A 187 -14.28 -11.70 11.98
CA GLU A 187 -14.74 -13.04 12.41
C GLU A 187 -13.81 -14.14 11.92
N VAL A 188 -13.40 -14.11 10.64
CA VAL A 188 -12.41 -15.06 10.10
C VAL A 188 -11.06 -14.92 10.81
N PHE A 189 -10.58 -13.70 11.05
CA PHE A 189 -9.33 -13.43 11.75
C PHE A 189 -9.32 -14.01 13.17
N HIS A 190 -10.40 -13.81 13.93
CA HIS A 190 -10.53 -14.38 15.28
C HIS A 190 -10.69 -15.90 15.25
N THR A 191 -11.35 -16.45 14.26
CA THR A 191 -11.48 -17.90 14.05
C THR A 191 -10.12 -18.52 13.75
N LEU A 192 -9.31 -17.90 12.85
CA LEU A 192 -7.95 -18.33 12.56
C LEU A 192 -7.08 -18.33 13.84
N LYS A 193 -7.16 -17.26 14.64
CA LYS A 193 -6.47 -17.20 15.94
C LYS A 193 -6.81 -18.40 16.84
N SER A 194 -8.08 -18.75 16.92
CA SER A 194 -8.56 -19.85 17.75
C SER A 194 -8.06 -21.21 17.27
N ILE A 195 -8.00 -21.41 15.95
CA ILE A 195 -7.49 -22.65 15.32
C ILE A 195 -5.99 -22.77 15.59
N LEU A 196 -5.20 -21.74 15.25
CA LEU A 196 -3.75 -21.73 15.46
C LEU A 196 -3.39 -22.02 16.93
N LYS A 197 -4.09 -21.35 17.87
CA LYS A 197 -3.87 -21.58 19.30
C LYS A 197 -4.20 -23.01 19.73
N LYS A 198 -5.29 -23.60 19.21
CA LYS A 198 -5.68 -24.97 19.51
C LYS A 198 -4.63 -25.97 19.03
N ASP A 199 -4.04 -25.72 17.86
CA ASP A 199 -3.04 -26.59 17.25
C ASP A 199 -1.61 -26.33 17.78
N GLY A 200 -1.48 -25.42 18.77
CA GLY A 200 -0.22 -25.15 19.48
C GLY A 200 0.69 -24.11 18.82
N TYR A 201 0.22 -23.43 17.77
CA TYR A 201 0.99 -22.39 17.09
C TYR A 201 0.96 -21.03 17.79
N SER A 202 1.97 -20.22 17.54
CA SER A 202 2.03 -18.82 17.96
C SER A 202 0.90 -18.00 17.32
N THR A 203 0.28 -17.15 18.12
CA THR A 203 -0.67 -16.12 17.65
C THR A 203 -0.13 -14.70 17.89
N ALA A 204 1.20 -14.56 18.01
CA ALA A 204 1.86 -13.27 17.92
C ALA A 204 1.65 -12.68 16.53
N VAL A 205 1.56 -11.34 16.46
CA VAL A 205 1.30 -10.64 15.21
C VAL A 205 2.57 -9.95 14.71
N GLY A 206 2.74 -9.94 13.39
CA GLY A 206 3.79 -9.19 12.70
C GLY A 206 3.49 -7.70 12.60
N ASP A 207 4.32 -6.98 11.85
CA ASP A 207 4.23 -5.53 11.67
C ASP A 207 2.90 -5.07 11.06
N GLU A 208 2.25 -5.92 10.27
CA GLU A 208 0.99 -5.62 9.59
C GLU A 208 -0.24 -6.20 10.30
N GLY A 209 -0.05 -6.78 11.49
CA GLY A 209 -1.13 -7.26 12.35
C GLY A 209 -1.59 -8.70 12.08
N GLY A 210 -1.11 -9.36 11.02
CA GLY A 210 -1.36 -10.77 10.73
C GLY A 210 -0.53 -11.69 11.65
N PHE A 211 -0.97 -12.96 11.81
CA PHE A 211 -0.26 -13.95 12.60
C PHE A 211 1.00 -14.44 11.88
N ALA A 212 1.99 -14.90 12.62
CA ALA A 212 3.26 -15.41 12.11
C ALA A 212 3.60 -16.79 12.70
N PRO A 213 2.80 -17.84 12.42
CA PRO A 213 3.06 -19.19 12.93
C PRO A 213 4.17 -19.90 12.13
N ASP A 214 4.86 -20.85 12.75
CA ASP A 214 5.81 -21.77 12.10
C ASP A 214 5.05 -22.93 11.46
N LEU A 215 4.43 -22.68 10.30
CA LEU A 215 3.75 -23.71 9.52
C LEU A 215 4.75 -24.45 8.60
N VAL A 216 4.39 -25.66 8.18
CA VAL A 216 5.31 -26.53 7.42
C VAL A 216 5.51 -26.03 5.98
N SER A 217 4.52 -25.37 5.39
CA SER A 217 4.57 -24.87 4.01
C SER A 217 3.57 -23.75 3.74
N ASP A 218 3.77 -23.02 2.63
CA ASP A 218 2.84 -21.99 2.16
C ASP A 218 1.44 -22.57 1.84
N GLU A 219 1.37 -23.81 1.35
CA GLU A 219 0.08 -24.49 1.11
C GLU A 219 -0.65 -24.83 2.43
N GLU A 220 0.08 -25.13 3.49
CA GLU A 220 -0.52 -25.32 4.82
C GLU A 220 -1.13 -24.01 5.31
N ALA A 221 -0.46 -22.88 5.08
CA ALA A 221 -1.00 -21.55 5.43
C ALA A 221 -2.33 -21.26 4.70
N LEU A 222 -2.41 -21.53 3.40
CA LEU A 222 -3.66 -21.42 2.63
C LEU A 222 -4.75 -22.34 3.17
N SER A 223 -4.39 -23.58 3.54
CA SER A 223 -5.33 -24.56 4.11
C SER A 223 -5.88 -24.11 5.47
N TYR A 224 -5.04 -23.49 6.34
CA TYR A 224 -5.48 -22.92 7.61
C TYR A 224 -6.47 -21.76 7.40
N ILE A 225 -6.23 -20.90 6.41
CA ILE A 225 -7.13 -19.78 6.08
C ILE A 225 -8.47 -20.30 5.54
N VAL A 226 -8.46 -21.26 4.60
CA VAL A 226 -9.69 -21.88 4.08
C VAL A 226 -10.50 -22.50 5.21
N ASN A 227 -9.86 -23.29 6.10
CA ASN A 227 -10.51 -23.87 7.28
C ASN A 227 -11.07 -22.79 8.24
N ALA A 228 -10.38 -21.66 8.38
CA ALA A 228 -10.87 -20.56 9.21
C ALA A 228 -12.12 -19.90 8.61
N ILE A 229 -12.15 -19.72 7.28
CA ILE A 229 -13.33 -19.20 6.56
C ILE A 229 -14.52 -20.12 6.76
N GLU A 230 -14.34 -21.43 6.55
CA GLU A 230 -15.41 -22.44 6.72
C GLU A 230 -15.92 -22.52 8.19
N LYS A 231 -15.00 -22.51 9.16
CA LYS A 231 -15.37 -22.53 10.59
C LYS A 231 -16.01 -21.23 11.08
N ALA A 232 -15.76 -20.12 10.42
CA ALA A 232 -16.45 -18.86 10.65
C ALA A 232 -17.86 -18.85 10.02
N GLY A 233 -18.25 -19.90 9.26
CA GLY A 233 -19.56 -20.06 8.64
C GLY A 233 -19.67 -19.46 7.25
N TYR A 234 -18.54 -19.19 6.57
CA TYR A 234 -18.48 -18.64 5.22
C TYR A 234 -18.02 -19.67 4.20
N ILE A 235 -18.29 -19.40 2.93
CA ILE A 235 -17.99 -20.31 1.82
C ILE A 235 -16.77 -19.77 1.06
N PRO A 236 -15.60 -20.50 1.08
CA PRO A 236 -14.44 -20.16 0.27
C PRO A 236 -14.81 -20.13 -1.23
N GLY A 237 -14.29 -19.14 -1.95
CA GLY A 237 -14.57 -18.92 -3.37
C GLY A 237 -15.89 -18.20 -3.67
N LYS A 238 -16.79 -18.08 -2.69
CA LYS A 238 -18.06 -17.37 -2.83
C LYS A 238 -18.16 -16.15 -1.92
N ASP A 239 -18.00 -16.33 -0.61
CA ASP A 239 -18.06 -15.24 0.37
C ASP A 239 -16.68 -14.60 0.55
N PHE A 240 -15.64 -15.43 0.50
CA PHE A 240 -14.23 -15.02 0.55
C PHE A 240 -13.42 -15.58 -0.59
N ALA A 241 -12.59 -14.75 -1.18
CA ALA A 241 -11.45 -15.15 -1.98
C ALA A 241 -10.15 -14.90 -1.21
N LEU A 242 -9.05 -15.48 -1.70
CA LEU A 242 -7.71 -15.31 -1.17
C LEU A 242 -6.87 -14.46 -2.11
N ALA A 243 -5.92 -13.75 -1.53
CA ALA A 243 -4.85 -13.08 -2.26
C ALA A 243 -3.50 -13.40 -1.61
N ILE A 244 -2.45 -13.38 -2.40
CA ILE A 244 -1.07 -13.69 -1.99
C ILE A 244 -0.18 -12.53 -2.39
N ASP A 245 0.79 -12.19 -1.54
CA ASP A 245 1.97 -11.41 -1.92
C ASP A 245 3.19 -12.33 -1.79
N ALA A 246 3.78 -12.70 -2.91
CA ALA A 246 4.92 -13.59 -2.96
C ALA A 246 6.23 -12.86 -2.65
N ALA A 247 6.34 -11.60 -3.04
CA ALA A 247 7.57 -10.79 -2.99
C ALA A 247 8.76 -11.54 -3.62
N ALA A 248 8.56 -12.12 -4.82
CA ALA A 248 9.50 -13.08 -5.41
C ALA A 248 10.83 -12.45 -5.85
N SER A 249 10.99 -11.13 -5.79
CA SER A 249 12.29 -10.46 -5.91
C SER A 249 13.26 -10.88 -4.80
N GLU A 250 12.75 -11.26 -3.62
CA GLU A 250 13.54 -11.82 -2.50
C GLU A 250 14.03 -13.26 -2.78
N TRP A 251 13.49 -13.93 -3.78
CA TRP A 251 13.83 -15.31 -4.16
C TRP A 251 14.81 -15.39 -5.34
N LYS A 252 15.25 -14.25 -5.83
CA LYS A 252 16.13 -14.13 -6.99
C LYS A 252 17.39 -14.97 -6.85
N GLY A 253 17.62 -15.86 -7.83
CA GLY A 253 18.83 -16.63 -7.97
C GLY A 253 20.01 -15.82 -8.51
N SER A 254 21.04 -16.52 -8.96
CA SER A 254 22.23 -15.89 -9.52
C SER A 254 22.03 -15.28 -10.91
N VAL A 255 21.02 -15.75 -11.63
CA VAL A 255 20.65 -15.34 -12.98
C VAL A 255 19.17 -14.93 -12.99
N CYS A 256 18.83 -13.92 -13.81
CA CYS A 256 17.43 -13.54 -14.02
C CYS A 256 16.63 -14.73 -14.55
N GLY A 257 15.46 -14.99 -13.94
CA GLY A 257 14.62 -16.14 -14.29
C GLY A 257 14.95 -17.44 -13.53
N GLU A 258 15.91 -17.37 -12.60
CA GLU A 258 16.16 -18.41 -11.60
C GLU A 258 15.74 -17.94 -10.20
N TYR A 259 15.10 -18.80 -9.44
CA TYR A 259 14.56 -18.52 -8.11
C TYR A 259 15.02 -19.59 -7.12
N GLU A 260 15.44 -19.18 -5.93
CA GLU A 260 15.71 -20.03 -4.78
C GLU A 260 14.92 -19.51 -3.58
N LEU A 261 13.93 -20.24 -3.14
CA LEU A 261 13.09 -19.89 -2.01
C LEU A 261 13.94 -19.92 -0.73
N PRO A 262 14.00 -18.83 0.05
CA PRO A 262 15.02 -18.69 1.11
C PRO A 262 14.83 -19.65 2.27
N LYS A 263 13.60 -20.14 2.53
CA LYS A 263 13.27 -20.99 3.67
C LYS A 263 13.12 -22.45 3.29
N SER A 264 12.28 -22.78 2.32
CA SER A 264 12.07 -24.15 1.85
C SER A 264 13.25 -24.71 1.02
N LYS A 265 14.12 -23.82 0.49
CA LYS A 265 15.24 -24.16 -0.40
C LYS A 265 14.82 -24.79 -1.74
N ASN A 266 13.57 -24.68 -2.09
CA ASN A 266 13.10 -25.06 -3.41
C ASN A 266 13.67 -24.11 -4.47
N THR A 267 13.99 -24.66 -5.64
CA THR A 267 14.50 -23.87 -6.78
C THR A 267 13.53 -23.98 -7.94
N PHE A 268 13.38 -22.87 -8.68
CA PHE A 268 12.50 -22.79 -9.85
C PHE A 268 13.17 -21.96 -10.95
N THR A 269 12.88 -22.32 -12.19
CA THR A 269 12.96 -21.40 -13.32
C THR A 269 11.68 -20.55 -13.37
N SER A 270 11.66 -19.47 -14.16
CA SER A 270 10.44 -18.67 -14.38
C SER A 270 9.26 -19.53 -14.83
N GLU A 271 9.49 -20.47 -15.76
CA GLU A 271 8.42 -21.36 -16.26
C GLU A 271 7.88 -22.27 -15.16
N GLU A 272 8.75 -22.88 -14.37
CA GLU A 272 8.35 -23.77 -13.26
C GLU A 272 7.61 -23.00 -12.17
N LEU A 273 8.03 -21.75 -11.86
CA LEU A 273 7.34 -20.92 -10.89
C LEU A 273 5.95 -20.46 -11.40
N VAL A 274 5.83 -20.18 -12.69
CA VAL A 274 4.52 -19.90 -13.34
C VAL A 274 3.59 -21.10 -13.23
N ILE A 275 4.10 -22.33 -13.46
CA ILE A 275 3.33 -23.58 -13.29
C ILE A 275 2.93 -23.77 -11.83
N HIS A 276 3.82 -23.48 -10.89
CA HIS A 276 3.51 -23.54 -9.45
C HIS A 276 2.33 -22.61 -9.09
N TRP A 277 2.35 -21.35 -9.55
CA TRP A 277 1.24 -20.42 -9.32
C TRP A 277 -0.07 -20.88 -9.95
N GLU A 278 -0.02 -21.47 -11.14
CA GLU A 278 -1.21 -22.04 -11.76
C GLU A 278 -1.82 -23.16 -10.90
N GLN A 279 -0.99 -24.06 -10.34
CA GLN A 279 -1.45 -25.12 -9.44
C GLN A 279 -2.07 -24.56 -8.15
N ILE A 280 -1.52 -23.47 -7.58
CA ILE A 280 -2.09 -22.80 -6.41
C ILE A 280 -3.47 -22.22 -6.73
N VAL A 281 -3.61 -21.49 -7.84
CA VAL A 281 -4.88 -20.89 -8.29
C VAL A 281 -5.95 -21.95 -8.60
N ASP A 282 -5.54 -23.12 -9.11
CA ASP A 282 -6.47 -24.21 -9.42
C ASP A 282 -6.96 -24.96 -8.17
N ARG A 283 -6.16 -24.99 -7.09
CA ARG A 283 -6.50 -25.72 -5.85
C ARG A 283 -7.16 -24.87 -4.78
N TYR A 284 -6.86 -23.61 -4.73
CA TYR A 284 -7.35 -22.67 -3.70
C TYR A 284 -8.13 -21.53 -4.35
N PRO A 285 -9.05 -20.88 -3.64
CA PRO A 285 -9.82 -19.74 -4.16
C PRO A 285 -8.96 -18.46 -4.23
N VAL A 286 -7.75 -18.56 -4.76
CA VAL A 286 -6.81 -17.46 -4.95
C VAL A 286 -7.18 -16.72 -6.23
N ILE A 287 -7.49 -15.42 -6.10
CA ILE A 287 -7.87 -14.56 -7.23
C ILE A 287 -6.90 -13.40 -7.48
N SER A 288 -5.85 -13.29 -6.66
CA SER A 288 -4.85 -12.23 -6.80
C SER A 288 -3.49 -12.73 -6.31
N ILE A 289 -2.44 -12.50 -7.10
CA ILE A 289 -1.04 -12.76 -6.75
C ILE A 289 -0.24 -11.49 -7.03
N GLU A 290 0.42 -10.99 -6.00
CA GLU A 290 1.31 -9.84 -6.04
C GLU A 290 2.75 -10.32 -6.11
N ASP A 291 3.55 -9.67 -6.96
CA ASP A 291 4.97 -9.92 -7.21
C ASP A 291 5.33 -11.42 -7.28
N ALA A 292 4.59 -12.10 -8.17
CA ALA A 292 4.73 -13.54 -8.40
C ALA A 292 6.10 -13.94 -8.98
N LEU A 293 6.84 -12.98 -9.54
CA LEU A 293 8.17 -13.10 -10.15
C LEU A 293 9.03 -11.87 -9.83
N ASP A 294 10.35 -11.99 -10.03
CA ASP A 294 11.31 -10.88 -9.84
C ASP A 294 10.94 -9.64 -10.67
N GLU A 295 11.22 -8.46 -10.13
CA GLU A 295 10.90 -7.15 -10.73
C GLU A 295 11.59 -6.89 -12.07
N GLU A 296 12.61 -7.65 -12.44
CA GLU A 296 13.31 -7.57 -13.72
C GLU A 296 13.04 -8.76 -14.66
N ASP A 297 12.29 -9.76 -14.23
CA ASP A 297 11.94 -10.92 -15.07
C ASP A 297 10.74 -10.63 -15.99
N TRP A 298 10.88 -9.66 -16.87
CA TRP A 298 9.81 -9.21 -17.79
C TRP A 298 9.29 -10.30 -18.72
N GLU A 299 10.15 -11.23 -19.16
CA GLU A 299 9.73 -12.36 -19.99
C GLU A 299 8.90 -13.37 -19.18
N GLY A 300 9.33 -13.67 -17.96
CA GLY A 300 8.54 -14.48 -17.03
C GLY A 300 7.18 -13.85 -16.71
N TRP A 301 7.14 -12.53 -16.44
CA TRP A 301 5.89 -11.79 -16.22
C TRP A 301 4.95 -11.85 -17.42
N LYS A 302 5.46 -11.74 -18.62
CA LYS A 302 4.67 -11.89 -19.84
C LYS A 302 4.10 -13.31 -19.97
N MET A 303 4.90 -14.33 -19.67
CA MET A 303 4.48 -15.75 -19.67
C MET A 303 3.37 -15.96 -18.62
N LEU A 304 3.58 -15.49 -17.39
CA LEU A 304 2.61 -15.54 -16.30
C LEU A 304 1.29 -14.89 -16.70
N THR A 305 1.36 -13.68 -17.28
CA THR A 305 0.18 -12.92 -17.69
C THR A 305 -0.62 -13.66 -18.76
N ASN A 306 0.04 -14.17 -19.79
CA ASN A 306 -0.62 -14.95 -20.83
C ASN A 306 -1.32 -16.21 -20.27
N ARG A 307 -0.76 -16.81 -19.23
CA ARG A 307 -1.25 -18.05 -18.66
C ARG A 307 -2.35 -17.85 -17.62
N LEU A 308 -2.27 -16.83 -16.78
CA LEU A 308 -3.12 -16.67 -15.60
C LEU A 308 -4.03 -15.44 -15.58
N ALA A 309 -3.79 -14.40 -16.41
CA ALA A 309 -4.54 -13.15 -16.31
C ALA A 309 -6.06 -13.29 -16.57
N HIS A 310 -6.50 -14.37 -17.22
CA HIS A 310 -7.91 -14.61 -17.48
C HIS A 310 -8.70 -15.12 -16.26
N LYS A 311 -8.03 -15.59 -15.21
CA LYS A 311 -8.64 -16.11 -13.97
C LYS A 311 -8.06 -15.53 -12.68
N CYS A 312 -6.94 -14.81 -12.76
CA CYS A 312 -6.24 -14.27 -11.59
C CYS A 312 -5.77 -12.83 -11.84
N GLN A 313 -5.92 -11.99 -10.82
CA GLN A 313 -5.32 -10.66 -10.78
C GLN A 313 -3.82 -10.81 -10.53
N LEU A 314 -2.99 -10.25 -11.40
CA LEU A 314 -1.53 -10.27 -11.30
C LEU A 314 -1.07 -8.86 -11.01
N VAL A 315 -0.57 -8.65 -9.79
CA VAL A 315 -0.27 -7.32 -9.25
C VAL A 315 1.24 -7.08 -9.29
N GLY A 316 1.65 -5.96 -9.88
CA GLY A 316 3.03 -5.48 -9.75
C GLY A 316 3.13 -4.45 -8.63
N ASP A 317 3.91 -4.78 -7.57
CA ASP A 317 4.41 -3.86 -6.56
C ASP A 317 5.84 -3.44 -6.90
N ASP A 318 6.83 -4.29 -6.65
CA ASP A 318 8.23 -4.02 -7.01
C ASP A 318 8.42 -3.90 -8.53
N LEU A 319 7.63 -4.64 -9.30
CA LEU A 319 7.62 -4.54 -10.76
C LEU A 319 7.37 -3.11 -11.24
N PHE A 320 6.46 -2.35 -10.61
CA PHE A 320 6.02 -1.03 -11.06
C PHE A 320 6.41 0.13 -10.13
N VAL A 321 6.60 -0.10 -8.85
CA VAL A 321 6.94 0.88 -7.79
C VAL A 321 6.14 2.18 -7.88
N THR A 322 4.84 2.09 -8.20
CA THR A 322 3.95 3.25 -8.42
C THR A 322 4.48 4.23 -9.51
N ASN A 323 5.40 3.80 -10.35
CA ASN A 323 6.11 4.62 -11.34
C ASN A 323 5.47 4.49 -12.73
N THR A 324 5.08 5.62 -13.31
CA THR A 324 4.40 5.66 -14.63
C THR A 324 5.28 5.16 -15.79
N GLU A 325 6.62 5.32 -15.73
CA GLU A 325 7.53 4.80 -16.75
C GLU A 325 7.57 3.27 -16.74
N ARG A 326 7.68 2.65 -15.54
CA ARG A 326 7.66 1.20 -15.37
C ARG A 326 6.29 0.61 -15.68
N LEU A 327 5.21 1.25 -15.22
CA LEU A 327 3.84 0.85 -15.55
C LEU A 327 3.60 0.87 -17.06
N LYS A 328 4.03 1.93 -17.75
CA LYS A 328 3.96 2.02 -19.22
C LYS A 328 4.68 0.87 -19.89
N LYS A 329 5.92 0.56 -19.46
CA LYS A 329 6.67 -0.60 -19.96
C LYS A 329 5.89 -1.91 -19.79
N GLY A 330 5.30 -2.14 -18.62
CA GLY A 330 4.49 -3.34 -18.35
C GLY A 330 3.26 -3.43 -19.24
N ILE A 331 2.53 -2.33 -19.41
CA ILE A 331 1.36 -2.25 -20.30
C ILE A 331 1.76 -2.58 -21.76
N GLU A 332 2.82 -1.96 -22.28
CA GLU A 332 3.31 -2.16 -23.63
C GLU A 332 3.85 -3.58 -23.86
N SER A 333 4.39 -4.22 -22.82
CA SER A 333 4.93 -5.59 -22.88
C SER A 333 3.89 -6.67 -22.61
N GLY A 334 2.70 -6.29 -22.13
CA GLY A 334 1.63 -7.23 -21.75
C GLY A 334 1.95 -8.00 -20.46
N CYS A 335 2.53 -7.32 -19.47
CA CYS A 335 2.92 -7.88 -18.17
C CYS A 335 2.00 -7.40 -17.05
N ALA A 336 1.47 -8.31 -16.22
CA ALA A 336 0.51 -8.06 -15.15
C ALA A 336 -0.87 -7.59 -15.67
N ASN A 337 -1.81 -7.29 -14.78
CA ASN A 337 -3.12 -6.69 -15.06
C ASN A 337 -3.60 -5.80 -13.90
N ALA A 338 -2.74 -5.57 -12.91
CA ALA A 338 -3.00 -4.69 -11.78
C ALA A 338 -1.68 -4.07 -11.26
N ILE A 339 -1.78 -2.94 -10.58
CA ILE A 339 -0.68 -2.25 -9.93
C ILE A 339 -0.99 -2.03 -8.45
N LEU A 340 0.01 -2.24 -7.59
CA LEU A 340 -0.03 -1.77 -6.21
C LEU A 340 0.40 -0.30 -6.17
N ILE A 341 -0.30 0.51 -5.39
CA ILE A 341 -0.10 1.96 -5.31
C ILE A 341 0.36 2.32 -3.90
N LYS A 342 1.59 2.76 -3.77
CA LYS A 342 2.21 3.23 -2.53
C LYS A 342 2.74 4.64 -2.72
N LEU A 343 2.14 5.62 -2.02
CA LEU A 343 2.47 7.04 -2.21
C LEU A 343 3.97 7.34 -2.02
N ASN A 344 4.62 6.69 -1.06
CA ASN A 344 6.04 6.98 -0.77
C ASN A 344 7.01 6.37 -1.79
N GLN A 345 6.61 5.38 -2.61
CA GLN A 345 7.44 4.85 -3.68
C GLN A 345 7.69 5.88 -4.79
N ILE A 346 6.74 6.79 -5.00
CA ILE A 346 6.86 7.86 -5.99
C ILE A 346 7.06 9.24 -5.34
N GLY A 347 6.47 9.48 -4.16
CA GLY A 347 6.77 10.61 -3.28
C GLY A 347 5.88 11.84 -3.42
N THR A 348 4.79 11.80 -4.22
CA THR A 348 3.76 12.86 -4.25
C THR A 348 2.36 12.29 -4.48
N VAL A 349 1.34 13.03 -4.07
CA VAL A 349 -0.07 12.70 -4.34
C VAL A 349 -0.39 12.81 -5.83
N SER A 350 0.10 13.84 -6.52
CA SER A 350 -0.19 14.06 -7.94
C SER A 350 0.39 12.95 -8.84
N GLU A 351 1.65 12.54 -8.63
CA GLU A 351 2.25 11.44 -9.39
C GLU A 351 1.52 10.10 -9.10
N THR A 352 1.09 9.90 -7.85
CA THR A 352 0.26 8.74 -7.47
C THR A 352 -1.06 8.72 -8.24
N ILE A 353 -1.75 9.86 -8.31
CA ILE A 353 -2.99 9.99 -9.09
C ILE A 353 -2.75 9.67 -10.59
N GLU A 354 -1.65 10.15 -11.15
CA GLU A 354 -1.30 9.86 -12.56
C GLU A 354 -1.03 8.36 -12.80
N ALA A 355 -0.37 7.67 -11.85
CA ALA A 355 -0.18 6.22 -11.95
C ALA A 355 -1.52 5.46 -11.95
N VAL A 356 -2.45 5.81 -11.04
CA VAL A 356 -3.80 5.21 -11.00
C VAL A 356 -4.57 5.50 -12.28
N LYS A 357 -4.57 6.73 -12.79
CA LYS A 357 -5.23 7.10 -14.05
C LYS A 357 -4.67 6.31 -15.24
N MET A 358 -3.33 6.15 -15.31
CA MET A 358 -2.69 5.37 -16.36
C MET A 358 -3.11 3.90 -16.29
N ALA A 359 -3.12 3.30 -15.10
CA ALA A 359 -3.58 1.93 -14.87
C ALA A 359 -5.02 1.73 -15.35
N HIS A 360 -5.95 2.55 -14.89
CA HIS A 360 -7.36 2.46 -15.26
C HIS A 360 -7.58 2.65 -16.76
N LYS A 361 -6.88 3.60 -17.40
CA LYS A 361 -6.96 3.83 -18.85
C LYS A 361 -6.49 2.62 -19.67
N ALA A 362 -5.57 1.84 -19.13
CA ALA A 362 -5.08 0.61 -19.76
C ALA A 362 -5.91 -0.64 -19.42
N GLY A 363 -6.97 -0.50 -18.60
CA GLY A 363 -7.77 -1.63 -18.12
C GLY A 363 -7.14 -2.40 -16.96
N TYR A 364 -6.05 -1.89 -16.37
CA TYR A 364 -5.45 -2.43 -15.15
C TYR A 364 -6.25 -2.01 -13.93
N LYS A 365 -6.29 -2.88 -12.92
CA LYS A 365 -6.80 -2.53 -11.60
C LYS A 365 -5.72 -1.80 -10.79
N ALA A 366 -6.14 -0.95 -9.87
CA ALA A 366 -5.26 -0.30 -8.91
C ALA A 366 -5.64 -0.75 -7.49
N ILE A 367 -4.64 -1.05 -6.66
CA ILE A 367 -4.83 -1.39 -5.26
C ILE A 367 -4.10 -0.34 -4.44
N ILE A 368 -4.82 0.46 -3.66
CA ILE A 368 -4.18 1.42 -2.75
C ILE A 368 -3.62 0.66 -1.57
N SER A 369 -2.34 0.87 -1.26
CA SER A 369 -1.62 0.08 -0.26
C SER A 369 -1.00 0.91 0.83
N HIS A 370 -0.95 0.34 2.02
CA HIS A 370 -0.12 0.77 3.14
C HIS A 370 1.36 0.44 2.92
N ARG A 371 2.19 0.75 3.91
CA ARG A 371 3.56 0.22 4.05
C ARG A 371 3.67 -0.55 5.37
N SER A 372 4.76 -1.33 5.54
CA SER A 372 5.03 -2.05 6.79
C SER A 372 5.24 -1.11 7.98
N GLY A 373 5.90 0.04 7.79
CA GLY A 373 5.97 1.13 8.78
C GLY A 373 4.90 2.18 8.53
N GLU A 374 3.78 2.06 9.21
CA GLU A 374 2.62 2.96 9.10
C GLU A 374 2.52 3.91 10.28
N THR A 375 1.59 4.85 10.16
CA THR A 375 1.23 5.83 11.19
C THR A 375 -0.28 5.90 11.33
N GLU A 376 -0.79 6.81 12.18
CA GLU A 376 -2.22 7.09 12.30
C GLU A 376 -2.84 7.82 11.08
N ASP A 377 -2.03 8.27 10.12
CA ASP A 377 -2.51 8.92 8.90
C ASP A 377 -3.43 7.99 8.11
N THR A 378 -4.58 8.51 7.66
CA THR A 378 -5.62 7.73 6.97
C THR A 378 -5.80 8.11 5.51
N THR A 379 -4.92 8.91 4.95
CA THR A 379 -5.01 9.45 3.58
C THR A 379 -5.24 8.37 2.52
N ILE A 380 -4.63 7.18 2.68
CA ILE A 380 -4.82 6.07 1.74
C ILE A 380 -6.27 5.56 1.67
N ALA A 381 -7.04 5.68 2.75
CA ALA A 381 -8.46 5.33 2.74
C ALA A 381 -9.27 6.32 1.88
N ASP A 382 -9.02 7.63 2.08
CA ASP A 382 -9.63 8.68 1.26
C ASP A 382 -9.19 8.59 -0.21
N LEU A 383 -7.92 8.24 -0.46
CA LEU A 383 -7.39 8.07 -1.82
C LEU A 383 -8.05 6.88 -2.54
N ALA A 384 -8.25 5.76 -1.85
CA ALA A 384 -8.87 4.57 -2.42
C ALA A 384 -10.30 4.85 -2.91
N VAL A 385 -11.09 5.59 -2.12
CA VAL A 385 -12.44 6.00 -2.50
C VAL A 385 -12.41 7.13 -3.52
N GLY A 386 -11.55 8.13 -3.31
CA GLY A 386 -11.43 9.30 -4.20
C GLY A 386 -11.09 8.93 -5.64
N LEU A 387 -10.24 7.94 -5.83
CA LEU A 387 -9.82 7.48 -7.16
C LEU A 387 -10.63 6.29 -7.69
N ASN A 388 -11.67 5.85 -6.95
CA ASN A 388 -12.44 4.64 -7.28
C ASN A 388 -11.52 3.44 -7.58
N ALA A 389 -10.49 3.25 -6.75
CA ALA A 389 -9.49 2.20 -6.96
C ALA A 389 -10.09 0.78 -6.87
N GLY A 390 -11.20 0.63 -6.14
CA GLY A 390 -11.94 -0.62 -6.00
C GLY A 390 -11.33 -1.60 -5.01
N GLN A 391 -10.06 -1.45 -4.61
CA GLN A 391 -9.36 -2.33 -3.67
C GLN A 391 -8.42 -1.53 -2.77
N ILE A 392 -8.23 -2.03 -1.53
CA ILE A 392 -7.26 -1.48 -0.57
C ILE A 392 -6.53 -2.62 0.17
N LYS A 393 -5.20 -2.56 0.23
CA LYS A 393 -4.34 -3.45 1.01
C LYS A 393 -3.83 -2.67 2.22
N CYS A 394 -4.27 -3.04 3.43
CA CYS A 394 -4.02 -2.22 4.63
C CYS A 394 -3.74 -3.06 5.89
N GLY A 395 -3.21 -4.27 5.73
CA GLY A 395 -2.89 -5.19 6.81
C GLY A 395 -4.12 -5.90 7.39
N ALA A 396 -3.94 -6.52 8.55
CA ALA A 396 -4.99 -7.24 9.28
C ALA A 396 -5.96 -6.29 10.00
N PRO A 397 -7.13 -6.77 10.47
CA PRO A 397 -8.01 -6.02 11.37
C PRO A 397 -7.45 -5.97 12.80
N SER A 398 -6.19 -5.67 12.94
CA SER A 398 -5.38 -5.67 14.16
C SER A 398 -4.28 -4.61 14.04
N ARG A 399 -3.84 -4.03 15.16
CA ARG A 399 -2.94 -2.86 15.30
C ARG A 399 -3.61 -1.55 14.88
N SER A 400 -3.46 -0.52 15.72
CA SER A 400 -4.25 0.72 15.60
C SER A 400 -4.01 1.47 14.30
N GLU A 401 -2.79 1.48 13.79
CA GLU A 401 -2.41 2.14 12.55
C GLU A 401 -3.04 1.50 11.30
N ARG A 402 -3.37 0.19 11.36
CA ARG A 402 -4.13 -0.52 10.30
C ARG A 402 -5.61 -0.25 10.44
N VAL A 403 -6.15 -0.46 11.64
CA VAL A 403 -7.56 -0.28 11.98
C VAL A 403 -8.02 1.17 11.75
N ALA A 404 -7.15 2.17 11.94
CA ALA A 404 -7.46 3.57 11.65
C ALA A 404 -7.98 3.78 10.21
N LYS A 405 -7.36 3.14 9.21
CA LYS A 405 -7.76 3.23 7.80
C LYS A 405 -9.12 2.57 7.57
N TYR A 406 -9.35 1.37 8.15
CA TYR A 406 -10.66 0.70 8.06
C TYR A 406 -11.76 1.51 8.75
N ASN A 407 -11.48 2.11 9.90
CA ASN A 407 -12.42 2.99 10.59
C ASN A 407 -12.71 4.27 9.79
N ARG A 408 -11.70 4.79 9.04
CA ARG A 408 -11.93 5.92 8.12
C ARG A 408 -12.86 5.51 6.98
N LEU A 409 -12.69 4.33 6.40
CA LEU A 409 -13.58 3.80 5.36
C LEU A 409 -15.01 3.60 5.85
N LEU A 410 -15.23 3.15 7.10
CA LEU A 410 -16.58 3.08 7.68
C LEU A 410 -17.25 4.46 7.75
N ARG A 411 -16.49 5.51 8.13
CA ARG A 411 -17.02 6.89 8.14
C ARG A 411 -17.33 7.38 6.72
N ILE A 412 -16.46 7.11 5.75
CA ILE A 412 -16.70 7.46 4.35
C ILE A 412 -17.94 6.74 3.82
N GLU A 413 -18.13 5.45 4.14
CA GLU A 413 -19.34 4.71 3.74
C GLU A 413 -20.62 5.35 4.30
N ASP A 414 -20.58 5.79 5.56
CA ASP A 414 -21.72 6.50 6.16
C ASP A 414 -21.96 7.87 5.51
N GLU A 415 -20.90 8.62 5.17
CA GLU A 415 -20.99 9.89 4.44
C GLU A 415 -21.59 9.71 3.04
N ILE A 416 -21.17 8.68 2.28
CA ILE A 416 -21.70 8.37 0.95
C ILE A 416 -23.17 7.96 1.03
N ASN A 417 -23.56 7.18 2.02
CA ASN A 417 -24.93 6.71 2.22
C ASN A 417 -25.84 7.75 2.90
N GLY A 418 -25.35 8.97 3.15
CA GLY A 418 -26.12 10.05 3.75
C GLY A 418 -26.52 9.84 5.21
N LYS A 419 -25.75 9.01 5.97
CA LYS A 419 -26.00 8.75 7.39
C LYS A 419 -25.38 9.78 8.33
N TYR A 420 -24.44 10.58 7.81
CA TYR A 420 -23.89 11.76 8.47
C TYR A 420 -24.07 12.97 7.55
N GLY A 421 -25.10 13.72 7.82
CA GLY A 421 -25.38 15.00 7.18
C GLY A 421 -25.10 16.15 8.14
#